data_e439fab463f063925569b592d0926740
#
_entry.id   e439fab463f063925569b592d0926740
#
_cell.length_a   1.000
_cell.length_b   1.000
_cell.length_c   1.000
_cell.angle_alpha   90.00
_cell.angle_beta   90.00
_cell.angle_gamma   90.00
#
_symmetry.space_group_name_H-M   'P 1'
#
loop_
_entity.id
_entity.type
_entity.pdbx_description
1 polymer ?
#
loop_
_entity_poly.entity_id
_entity_poly.type
_entity_poly.pdbx_seq_one_letter_code
_entity_poly.pdbx_strand_id
1 'polypeptide(L)'
;MVGSLFALGVLFLLCFLHPFVTYPASLMVIRLGRGRARIVRASASREESIAVCFCAFNEESVIEAKMRNLLHLRHLAPHLEILVYVDAATDRTADLLRPYADQIKLHISPERRGKTYGMNLLAEMAEASIVVFTDANVMLDSAALSNLYPYFADPDVGCVCGHLTYTNSAESATAATGALYWRLEERIKQLESDTGSVICASGSAFAVRRHLRRPVPDDVSDDLHI
;
A
#
# COMPACT_ATOMS: atom_id res chain seq x y z
N MET A 1 -16.81 -8.31 45.03
CA MET A 1 -15.91 -9.11 44.18
C MET A 1 -16.57 -9.62 42.89
N VAL A 2 -17.71 -10.35 42.94
CA VAL A 2 -18.34 -10.90 41.69
C VAL A 2 -18.77 -9.80 40.72
N GLY A 3 -19.38 -8.71 41.20
CA GLY A 3 -19.76 -7.58 40.33
C GLY A 3 -18.61 -6.86 39.67
N SER A 4 -17.45 -6.73 40.33
CA SER A 4 -16.24 -6.12 39.75
C SER A 4 -15.62 -7.01 38.69
N LEU A 5 -15.63 -8.33 38.88
CA LEU A 5 -15.14 -9.30 37.88
C LEU A 5 -16.04 -9.34 36.63
N PHE A 6 -17.35 -9.25 36.83
CA PHE A 6 -18.31 -9.17 35.73
C PHE A 6 -18.12 -7.88 34.90
N ALA A 7 -18.03 -6.72 35.60
CA ALA A 7 -17.77 -5.45 34.92
C ALA A 7 -16.43 -5.44 34.12
N LEU A 8 -15.38 -6.04 34.68
CA LEU A 8 -14.09 -6.20 33.99
C LEU A 8 -14.24 -7.09 32.76
N GLY A 9 -14.96 -8.21 32.88
CA GLY A 9 -15.22 -9.10 31.73
C GLY A 9 -15.99 -8.41 30.61
N VAL A 10 -17.01 -7.62 30.94
CA VAL A 10 -17.74 -6.81 29.94
C VAL A 10 -16.84 -5.77 29.29
N LEU A 11 -15.98 -5.10 30.07
CA LEU A 11 -15.02 -4.13 29.53
C LEU A 11 -14.05 -4.79 28.54
N PHE A 12 -13.49 -5.95 28.89
CA PHE A 12 -12.61 -6.71 27.97
C PHE A 12 -13.35 -7.13 26.69
N LEU A 13 -14.59 -7.58 26.81
CA LEU A 13 -15.40 -7.94 25.65
C LEU A 13 -15.66 -6.72 24.74
N LEU A 14 -15.98 -5.56 25.31
CA LEU A 14 -16.16 -4.32 24.55
C LEU A 14 -14.87 -3.87 23.88
N CYS A 15 -13.73 -3.94 24.57
CA CYS A 15 -12.43 -3.63 23.97
C CYS A 15 -12.09 -4.60 22.82
N PHE A 16 -12.36 -5.90 23.00
CA PHE A 16 -12.14 -6.91 21.98
C PHE A 16 -13.03 -6.69 20.74
N LEU A 17 -14.28 -6.32 20.93
CA LEU A 17 -15.24 -6.06 19.86
C LEU A 17 -15.04 -4.68 19.21
N HIS A 18 -14.28 -3.78 19.85
CA HIS A 18 -14.12 -2.40 19.36
C HIS A 18 -13.67 -2.32 17.91
N PRO A 19 -12.56 -2.95 17.47
CA PRO A 19 -12.07 -2.81 16.10
C PRO A 19 -13.02 -3.40 15.05
N PHE A 20 -13.85 -4.37 15.43
CA PHE A 20 -14.72 -5.10 14.49
C PHE A 20 -16.15 -4.56 14.43
N VAL A 21 -16.65 -3.95 15.49
CA VAL A 21 -18.06 -3.55 15.62
C VAL A 21 -18.22 -2.07 15.94
N THR A 22 -17.69 -1.61 17.08
CA THR A 22 -18.00 -0.26 17.56
C THR A 22 -17.24 0.81 16.79
N TYR A 23 -16.00 0.52 16.34
CA TYR A 23 -15.23 1.45 15.52
C TYR A 23 -15.87 1.65 14.12
N PRO A 24 -16.16 0.62 13.33
CA PRO A 24 -16.86 0.80 12.05
C PRO A 24 -18.24 1.46 12.22
N ALA A 25 -18.98 1.12 13.30
CA ALA A 25 -20.27 1.76 13.60
C ALA A 25 -20.12 3.26 13.88
N SER A 26 -19.09 3.67 14.64
CA SER A 26 -18.80 5.09 14.89
C SER A 26 -18.49 5.86 13.63
N LEU A 27 -17.70 5.29 12.72
CA LEU A 27 -17.42 5.87 11.41
C LEU A 27 -18.68 6.02 10.55
N MET A 28 -19.59 5.03 10.58
CA MET A 28 -20.88 5.13 9.90
C MET A 28 -21.73 6.28 10.45
N VAL A 29 -21.78 6.45 11.76
CA VAL A 29 -22.52 7.56 12.39
C VAL A 29 -21.92 8.91 12.00
N ILE A 30 -20.58 9.05 12.04
CA ILE A 30 -19.89 10.27 11.62
C ILE A 30 -20.20 10.58 10.15
N ARG A 31 -20.13 9.57 9.28
CA ARG A 31 -20.46 9.70 7.86
C ARG A 31 -21.91 10.15 7.62
N LEU A 32 -22.88 9.62 8.38
CA LEU A 32 -24.27 10.02 8.29
C LEU A 32 -24.48 11.48 8.73
N GLY A 33 -23.73 11.92 9.75
CA GLY A 33 -23.84 13.30 10.27
C GLY A 33 -23.10 14.36 9.44
N ARG A 34 -21.94 14.01 8.87
CA ARG A 34 -21.07 14.95 8.14
C ARG A 34 -21.15 14.81 6.61
N GLY A 35 -21.74 13.74 6.11
CA GLY A 35 -21.65 13.37 4.70
C GLY A 35 -20.30 12.73 4.34
N ARG A 36 -20.08 12.51 3.05
CA ARG A 36 -18.78 12.00 2.54
C ARG A 36 -17.79 13.15 2.41
N ALA A 37 -16.54 12.89 2.78
CA ALA A 37 -15.44 13.75 2.41
C ALA A 37 -15.43 13.93 0.87
N ARG A 38 -15.40 15.17 0.41
CA ARG A 38 -15.45 15.47 -1.01
C ARG A 38 -14.04 15.56 -1.57
N ILE A 39 -13.57 14.49 -2.18
CA ILE A 39 -12.35 14.52 -2.98
C ILE A 39 -12.71 15.13 -4.33
N VAL A 40 -12.08 16.24 -4.68
CA VAL A 40 -12.25 16.90 -5.98
C VAL A 40 -11.45 16.12 -7.02
N ARG A 41 -12.11 15.21 -7.71
CA ARG A 41 -11.51 14.56 -8.89
C ARG A 41 -11.55 15.55 -10.05
N ALA A 42 -10.51 16.33 -10.21
CA ALA A 42 -10.37 17.16 -11.40
C ALA A 42 -9.97 16.27 -12.60
N SER A 43 -10.42 16.64 -13.80
CA SER A 43 -9.82 16.12 -15.02
C SER A 43 -8.34 16.47 -14.97
N ALA A 44 -7.47 15.45 -14.94
CA ALA A 44 -6.03 15.64 -14.77
C ALA A 44 -5.49 16.51 -15.91
N SER A 45 -5.31 17.79 -15.62
CA SER A 45 -4.74 18.76 -16.57
C SER A 45 -3.21 18.72 -16.60
N ARG A 46 -2.60 17.96 -15.70
CA ARG A 46 -1.15 17.74 -15.63
C ARG A 46 -0.91 16.29 -15.20
N GLU A 47 -0.26 15.54 -16.05
CA GLU A 47 0.26 14.22 -15.67
C GLU A 47 1.32 14.41 -14.61
N GLU A 48 1.00 14.06 -13.36
CA GLU A 48 1.98 13.97 -12.29
C GLU A 48 2.95 12.85 -12.64
N SER A 49 4.25 13.06 -12.44
CA SER A 49 5.24 12.00 -12.62
C SER A 49 5.11 10.96 -11.52
N ILE A 50 5.15 9.68 -11.88
CA ILE A 50 4.99 8.55 -10.96
C ILE A 50 6.24 7.69 -10.97
N ALA A 51 6.69 7.30 -9.77
CA ALA A 51 7.68 6.26 -9.55
C ALA A 51 7.02 5.06 -8.87
N VAL A 52 7.21 3.85 -9.39
CA VAL A 52 6.81 2.61 -8.71
C VAL A 52 8.04 2.00 -8.05
N CYS A 53 7.97 1.82 -6.75
CA CYS A 53 9.02 1.32 -5.88
C CYS A 53 8.62 0.01 -5.24
N PHE A 54 9.50 -0.99 -5.24
CA PHE A 54 9.30 -2.20 -4.47
C PHE A 54 10.62 -2.77 -3.95
N CYS A 55 10.52 -3.46 -2.80
CA CYS A 55 11.61 -4.20 -2.19
C CYS A 55 11.43 -5.70 -2.46
N ALA A 56 12.53 -6.42 -2.69
CA ALA A 56 12.54 -7.86 -2.95
C ALA A 56 13.56 -8.57 -2.07
N PHE A 57 13.13 -9.65 -1.40
CA PHE A 57 14.00 -10.57 -0.67
C PHE A 57 13.53 -12.00 -0.92
N ASN A 58 14.31 -12.79 -1.67
CA ASN A 58 13.98 -14.18 -2.03
C ASN A 58 12.62 -14.31 -2.75
N GLU A 59 12.46 -13.54 -3.83
CA GLU A 59 11.23 -13.43 -4.63
C GLU A 59 11.39 -14.02 -6.05
N GLU A 60 12.34 -14.97 -6.25
CA GLU A 60 12.65 -15.53 -7.57
C GLU A 60 11.43 -16.10 -8.30
N SER A 61 10.42 -16.58 -7.55
CA SER A 61 9.21 -17.18 -8.12
C SER A 61 8.26 -16.17 -8.77
N VAL A 62 8.31 -14.89 -8.36
CA VAL A 62 7.35 -13.86 -8.80
C VAL A 62 7.99 -12.69 -9.53
N ILE A 63 9.32 -12.51 -9.40
CA ILE A 63 10.00 -11.30 -9.84
C ILE A 63 9.89 -11.05 -11.35
N GLU A 64 9.95 -12.08 -12.19
CA GLU A 64 9.78 -11.93 -13.64
C GLU A 64 8.35 -11.50 -14.01
N ALA A 65 7.34 -12.05 -13.32
CA ALA A 65 5.95 -11.65 -13.51
C ALA A 65 5.76 -10.18 -13.11
N LYS A 66 6.36 -9.76 -11.98
CA LYS A 66 6.37 -8.38 -11.52
C LYS A 66 7.01 -7.46 -12.56
N MET A 67 8.17 -7.82 -13.10
CA MET A 67 8.84 -7.00 -14.12
C MET A 67 8.02 -6.88 -15.39
N ARG A 68 7.41 -7.97 -15.89
CA ARG A 68 6.49 -7.91 -17.04
C ARG A 68 5.30 -6.98 -16.78
N ASN A 69 4.72 -7.05 -15.59
CA ASN A 69 3.63 -6.17 -15.18
C ASN A 69 4.04 -4.68 -15.19
N LEU A 70 5.17 -4.33 -14.57
CA LEU A 70 5.62 -2.94 -14.49
C LEU A 70 6.08 -2.39 -15.85
N LEU A 71 6.72 -3.20 -16.68
CA LEU A 71 7.10 -2.80 -18.02
C LEU A 71 5.89 -2.59 -18.94
N HIS A 72 4.83 -3.40 -18.77
CA HIS A 72 3.56 -3.16 -19.44
C HIS A 72 2.95 -1.81 -19.01
N LEU A 73 2.94 -1.50 -17.72
CA LEU A 73 2.45 -0.20 -17.23
C LEU A 73 3.29 0.96 -17.77
N ARG A 74 4.60 0.81 -17.87
CA ARG A 74 5.48 1.83 -18.47
C ARG A 74 5.22 2.03 -19.96
N HIS A 75 4.84 0.97 -20.68
CA HIS A 75 4.39 1.12 -22.07
C HIS A 75 3.14 2.00 -22.18
N LEU A 76 2.22 1.91 -21.21
CA LEU A 76 1.02 2.74 -21.13
C LEU A 76 1.31 4.17 -20.58
N ALA A 77 2.33 4.32 -19.75
CA ALA A 77 2.79 5.57 -19.14
C ALA A 77 4.31 5.72 -19.32
N PRO A 78 4.80 6.26 -20.45
CA PRO A 78 6.24 6.25 -20.81
C PRO A 78 7.19 6.93 -19.82
N HIS A 79 6.67 7.84 -19.00
CA HIS A 79 7.44 8.55 -17.96
C HIS A 79 7.42 7.86 -16.59
N LEU A 80 6.91 6.60 -16.53
CA LEU A 80 6.92 5.82 -15.30
C LEU A 80 8.35 5.44 -14.92
N GLU A 81 8.79 5.88 -13.74
CA GLU A 81 10.02 5.38 -13.12
C GLU A 81 9.74 4.04 -12.43
N ILE A 82 10.68 3.11 -12.53
CA ILE A 82 10.63 1.83 -11.81
C ILE A 82 11.89 1.72 -10.97
N LEU A 83 11.73 1.60 -9.66
CA LEU A 83 12.83 1.50 -8.71
C LEU A 83 12.72 0.21 -7.90
N VAL A 84 13.82 -0.49 -7.78
CA VAL A 84 13.86 -1.80 -7.13
C VAL A 84 15.01 -1.86 -6.13
N TYR A 85 14.70 -2.27 -4.91
CA TYR A 85 15.69 -2.59 -3.88
C TYR A 85 15.69 -4.09 -3.63
N VAL A 86 16.85 -4.73 -3.78
CA VAL A 86 17.07 -6.14 -3.43
C VAL A 86 17.81 -6.20 -2.10
N ASP A 87 17.18 -6.77 -1.09
CA ASP A 87 17.64 -6.79 0.30
C ASP A 87 18.49 -8.03 0.60
N ALA A 88 19.69 -8.11 0.02
CA ALA A 88 20.62 -9.24 0.17
C ALA A 88 19.95 -10.60 -0.10
N ALA A 89 19.21 -10.73 -1.18
CA ALA A 89 18.59 -11.99 -1.59
C ALA A 89 19.63 -13.09 -1.79
N THR A 90 19.29 -14.29 -1.34
CA THR A 90 20.15 -15.47 -1.40
C THR A 90 19.76 -16.45 -2.51
N ASP A 91 18.62 -16.20 -3.16
CA ASP A 91 18.13 -16.92 -4.32
C ASP A 91 18.49 -16.18 -5.63
N ARG A 92 17.85 -16.52 -6.75
CA ARG A 92 18.11 -15.91 -8.05
C ARG A 92 17.43 -14.55 -8.28
N THR A 93 16.79 -13.97 -7.26
CA THR A 93 16.06 -12.68 -7.40
C THR A 93 16.92 -11.59 -8.04
N ALA A 94 18.15 -11.39 -7.54
CA ALA A 94 19.06 -10.38 -8.07
C ALA A 94 19.46 -10.68 -9.52
N ASP A 95 19.76 -11.94 -9.85
CA ASP A 95 20.19 -12.34 -11.18
C ASP A 95 19.06 -12.18 -12.22
N LEU A 96 17.81 -12.45 -11.83
CA LEU A 96 16.63 -12.25 -12.67
C LEU A 96 16.31 -10.77 -12.91
N LEU A 97 16.76 -9.87 -12.04
CA LEU A 97 16.58 -8.41 -12.19
C LEU A 97 17.68 -7.75 -13.03
N ARG A 98 18.91 -8.29 -13.03
CA ARG A 98 20.05 -7.71 -13.77
C ARG A 98 19.77 -7.42 -15.26
N PRO A 99 19.06 -8.28 -16.02
CA PRO A 99 18.72 -7.99 -17.41
C PRO A 99 17.87 -6.73 -17.63
N TYR A 100 17.24 -6.21 -16.58
CA TYR A 100 16.43 -5.02 -16.65
C TYR A 100 17.15 -3.75 -16.17
N ALA A 101 18.44 -3.84 -15.76
CA ALA A 101 19.18 -2.74 -15.13
C ALA A 101 19.23 -1.45 -15.97
N ASP A 102 19.21 -1.55 -17.30
CA ASP A 102 19.18 -0.39 -18.21
C ASP A 102 17.77 0.27 -18.27
N GLN A 103 16.76 -0.42 -17.73
CA GLN A 103 15.38 0.01 -17.81
C GLN A 103 14.81 0.42 -16.47
N ILE A 104 15.48 0.13 -15.35
CA ILE A 104 15.01 0.40 -13.98
C ILE A 104 16.15 0.97 -13.14
N LYS A 105 15.84 1.66 -12.06
CA LYS A 105 16.83 2.03 -11.05
C LYS A 105 16.94 0.84 -10.07
N LEU A 106 17.94 -0.01 -10.26
CA LEU A 106 18.16 -1.23 -9.48
C LEU A 106 19.25 -1.02 -8.43
N HIS A 107 18.90 -1.21 -7.14
CA HIS A 107 19.86 -1.26 -6.05
C HIS A 107 19.89 -2.65 -5.43
N ILE A 108 21.06 -3.30 -5.43
CA ILE A 108 21.28 -4.60 -4.81
C ILE A 108 22.14 -4.38 -3.57
N SER A 109 21.56 -4.58 -2.39
CA SER A 109 22.28 -4.47 -1.13
C SER A 109 23.10 -5.73 -0.88
N PRO A 110 24.36 -5.61 -0.42
CA PRO A 110 25.17 -6.74 0.03
C PRO A 110 24.77 -7.25 1.41
N GLU A 111 24.05 -6.44 2.20
CA GLU A 111 23.65 -6.73 3.57
C GLU A 111 22.14 -6.59 3.71
N ARG A 112 21.56 -7.42 4.57
CA ARG A 112 20.13 -7.36 4.88
C ARG A 112 19.84 -6.20 5.82
N ARG A 113 19.07 -5.21 5.34
CA ARG A 113 18.71 -3.99 6.06
C ARG A 113 17.21 -3.81 6.29
N GLY A 114 16.41 -4.68 5.69
CA GLY A 114 14.96 -4.67 5.85
C GLY A 114 14.22 -3.81 4.83
N LYS A 115 12.90 -4.06 4.75
CA LYS A 115 12.00 -3.42 3.79
C LYS A 115 11.94 -1.91 4.00
N THR A 116 11.84 -1.46 5.26
CA THR A 116 11.72 -0.02 5.62
C THR A 116 12.92 0.78 5.12
N TYR A 117 14.14 0.27 5.34
CA TYR A 117 15.35 0.88 4.79
C TYR A 117 15.30 0.97 3.26
N GLY A 118 14.93 -0.13 2.59
CA GLY A 118 14.80 -0.15 1.13
C GLY A 118 13.79 0.87 0.62
N MET A 119 12.64 0.99 1.26
CA MET A 119 11.61 1.98 0.90
C MET A 119 12.09 3.42 1.11
N ASN A 120 12.85 3.70 2.19
CA ASN A 120 13.47 5.00 2.41
C ASN A 120 14.42 5.34 1.27
N LEU A 121 15.33 4.43 0.96
CA LEU A 121 16.32 4.60 -0.11
C LEU A 121 15.64 4.82 -1.47
N LEU A 122 14.64 4.00 -1.83
CA LEU A 122 13.94 4.14 -3.10
C LEU A 122 13.18 5.47 -3.21
N ALA A 123 12.60 5.96 -2.12
CA ALA A 123 11.94 7.27 -2.11
C ALA A 123 12.92 8.44 -2.30
N GLU A 124 14.15 8.33 -1.78
CA GLU A 124 15.21 9.31 -2.00
C GLU A 124 15.72 9.27 -3.45
N MET A 125 15.82 8.08 -4.05
CA MET A 125 16.26 7.89 -5.43
C MET A 125 15.20 8.29 -6.46
N ALA A 126 13.92 8.34 -6.09
CA ALA A 126 12.82 8.69 -6.97
C ALA A 126 12.87 10.18 -7.33
N GLU A 127 12.71 10.50 -8.61
CA GLU A 127 12.62 11.88 -9.11
C GLU A 127 11.18 12.33 -9.27
N ALA A 128 10.25 11.37 -9.41
CA ALA A 128 8.84 11.60 -9.60
C ALA A 128 8.19 12.33 -8.40
N SER A 129 7.11 13.07 -8.66
CA SER A 129 6.33 13.79 -7.65
C SER A 129 5.47 12.87 -6.77
N ILE A 130 5.07 11.71 -7.32
CA ILE A 130 4.29 10.68 -6.64
C ILE A 130 5.10 9.38 -6.59
N VAL A 131 5.19 8.78 -5.42
CA VAL A 131 5.85 7.48 -5.22
C VAL A 131 4.79 6.45 -4.87
N VAL A 132 4.73 5.37 -5.65
CA VAL A 132 3.86 4.21 -5.43
C VAL A 132 4.71 3.09 -4.85
N PHE A 133 4.44 2.69 -3.63
CA PHE A 133 5.05 1.52 -3.02
C PHE A 133 4.16 0.30 -3.23
N THR A 134 4.76 -0.83 -3.55
CA THR A 134 4.06 -2.09 -3.74
C THR A 134 4.96 -3.28 -3.37
N ASP A 135 4.37 -4.42 -3.05
CA ASP A 135 5.14 -5.64 -2.81
C ASP A 135 5.54 -6.32 -4.13
N ALA A 136 6.59 -7.14 -4.08
CA ALA A 136 7.09 -7.87 -5.25
C ALA A 136 6.05 -8.86 -5.83
N ASN A 137 5.21 -9.45 -4.97
CA ASN A 137 4.16 -10.41 -5.33
C ASN A 137 2.80 -9.77 -5.69
N VAL A 138 2.68 -8.44 -5.61
CA VAL A 138 1.46 -7.71 -5.96
C VAL A 138 1.54 -7.18 -7.39
N MET A 139 0.61 -7.57 -8.25
CA MET A 139 0.51 -7.08 -9.63
C MET A 139 -0.43 -5.88 -9.68
N LEU A 140 0.00 -4.82 -10.33
CA LEU A 140 -0.82 -3.63 -10.51
C LEU A 140 -1.72 -3.82 -11.76
N ASP A 141 -2.99 -3.44 -11.64
CA ASP A 141 -3.92 -3.43 -12.77
C ASP A 141 -3.44 -2.45 -13.87
N SER A 142 -3.77 -2.72 -15.12
CA SER A 142 -3.40 -1.87 -16.26
C SER A 142 -3.95 -0.45 -16.16
N ALA A 143 -5.11 -0.28 -15.50
CA ALA A 143 -5.71 1.02 -15.22
C ALA A 143 -5.26 1.63 -13.88
N ALA A 144 -4.36 1.00 -13.13
CA ALA A 144 -3.97 1.47 -11.80
C ALA A 144 -3.46 2.92 -11.81
N LEU A 145 -2.56 3.25 -12.73
CA LEU A 145 -1.98 4.60 -12.84
C LEU A 145 -3.03 5.62 -13.32
N SER A 146 -3.82 5.30 -14.33
CA SER A 146 -4.86 6.19 -14.86
C SER A 146 -5.96 6.46 -13.83
N ASN A 147 -6.26 5.48 -12.96
CA ASN A 147 -7.19 5.65 -11.85
C ASN A 147 -6.59 6.45 -10.69
N LEU A 148 -5.26 6.50 -10.57
CA LEU A 148 -4.55 7.21 -9.50
C LEU A 148 -4.49 8.73 -9.74
N TYR A 149 -4.20 9.16 -10.97
CA TYR A 149 -4.03 10.57 -11.32
C TYR A 149 -5.17 11.49 -10.85
N PRO A 150 -6.47 11.15 -11.03
CA PRO A 150 -7.56 12.03 -10.63
C PRO A 150 -7.61 12.35 -9.13
N TYR A 151 -7.05 11.49 -8.27
CA TYR A 151 -6.99 11.76 -6.83
C TYR A 151 -5.93 12.79 -6.49
N PHE A 152 -4.78 12.72 -7.14
CA PHE A 152 -3.69 13.67 -6.92
C PHE A 152 -3.88 15.02 -7.63
N ALA A 153 -4.96 15.18 -8.41
CA ALA A 153 -5.39 16.50 -8.86
C ALA A 153 -5.89 17.38 -7.71
N ASP A 154 -6.35 16.78 -6.61
CA ASP A 154 -6.71 17.47 -5.38
C ASP A 154 -5.44 17.66 -4.52
N PRO A 155 -5.00 18.91 -4.23
CA PRO A 155 -3.80 19.18 -3.44
C PRO A 155 -3.89 18.69 -2.00
N ASP A 156 -5.11 18.52 -1.47
CA ASP A 156 -5.34 18.03 -0.10
C ASP A 156 -5.18 16.50 0.00
N VAL A 157 -5.10 15.79 -1.13
CA VAL A 157 -4.84 14.34 -1.15
C VAL A 157 -3.35 14.10 -1.08
N GLY A 158 -2.87 13.64 0.07
CA GLY A 158 -1.47 13.29 0.32
C GLY A 158 -1.12 11.84 0.01
N CYS A 159 -2.07 10.91 0.27
CA CYS A 159 -1.88 9.48 0.10
C CYS A 159 -3.13 8.82 -0.50
N VAL A 160 -2.93 7.79 -1.33
CA VAL A 160 -3.99 6.97 -1.92
C VAL A 160 -3.62 5.49 -1.75
N CYS A 161 -4.50 4.71 -1.12
CA CYS A 161 -4.31 3.26 -0.96
C CYS A 161 -4.88 2.50 -2.15
N GLY A 162 -4.16 1.46 -2.59
CA GLY A 162 -4.66 0.50 -3.56
C GLY A 162 -5.71 -0.42 -2.96
N HIS A 163 -6.63 -0.90 -3.79
CA HIS A 163 -7.56 -1.98 -3.43
C HIS A 163 -6.95 -3.33 -3.82
N LEU A 164 -6.79 -4.25 -2.85
CA LEU A 164 -6.21 -5.55 -3.08
C LEU A 164 -7.28 -6.57 -3.47
N THR A 165 -7.08 -7.23 -4.61
CA THR A 165 -7.94 -8.32 -5.07
C THR A 165 -7.19 -9.65 -5.04
N TYR A 166 -7.69 -10.62 -4.28
CA TYR A 166 -7.13 -11.96 -4.23
C TYR A 166 -7.63 -12.80 -5.39
N THR A 167 -6.73 -13.32 -6.22
CA THR A 167 -7.08 -14.17 -7.37
C THR A 167 -7.34 -15.63 -6.99
N ASN A 168 -6.84 -16.09 -5.81
CA ASN A 168 -6.87 -17.51 -5.40
C ASN A 168 -7.78 -17.78 -4.18
N SER A 169 -8.80 -16.96 -3.92
CA SER A 169 -9.63 -17.02 -2.71
C SER A 169 -10.54 -18.25 -2.60
N ALA A 170 -10.62 -19.10 -3.63
CA ALA A 170 -11.55 -20.24 -3.69
C ALA A 170 -10.96 -21.59 -3.19
N GLU A 171 -9.68 -21.66 -2.83
CA GLU A 171 -8.98 -22.95 -2.70
C GLU A 171 -8.97 -23.57 -1.28
N SER A 172 -9.34 -22.83 -0.21
CA SER A 172 -9.40 -23.40 1.14
C SER A 172 -10.30 -22.63 2.12
N ALA A 173 -10.74 -23.29 3.22
CA ALA A 173 -11.48 -22.66 4.32
C ALA A 173 -10.65 -21.53 4.99
N THR A 174 -9.33 -21.67 5.05
CA THR A 174 -8.40 -20.65 5.57
C THR A 174 -8.37 -19.43 4.66
N ALA A 175 -8.40 -19.63 3.34
CA ALA A 175 -8.47 -18.56 2.36
C ALA A 175 -9.80 -17.80 2.44
N ALA A 176 -10.93 -18.52 2.70
CA ALA A 176 -12.23 -17.90 2.89
C ALA A 176 -12.30 -17.03 4.15
N THR A 177 -11.71 -17.47 5.26
CA THR A 177 -11.64 -16.69 6.51
C THR A 177 -10.74 -15.46 6.34
N GLY A 178 -9.61 -15.62 5.68
CA GLY A 178 -8.72 -14.51 5.30
C GLY A 178 -9.45 -13.48 4.44
N ALA A 179 -10.21 -13.92 3.43
CA ALA A 179 -10.98 -13.05 2.56
C ALA A 179 -12.06 -12.23 3.31
N LEU A 180 -12.67 -12.81 4.36
CA LEU A 180 -13.64 -12.08 5.20
C LEU A 180 -12.96 -10.98 6.01
N TYR A 181 -11.81 -11.28 6.63
CA TYR A 181 -11.01 -10.31 7.36
C TYR A 181 -10.61 -9.13 6.45
N TRP A 182 -10.07 -9.42 5.26
CA TRP A 182 -9.68 -8.38 4.31
C TRP A 182 -10.84 -7.53 3.80
N ARG A 183 -12.03 -8.12 3.58
CA ARG A 183 -13.24 -7.35 3.23
C ARG A 183 -13.65 -6.39 4.35
N LEU A 184 -13.49 -6.80 5.62
CA LEU A 184 -13.78 -5.94 6.76
C LEU A 184 -12.77 -4.78 6.83
N GLU A 185 -11.48 -5.07 6.71
CA GLU A 185 -10.42 -4.07 6.69
C GLU A 185 -10.61 -3.04 5.57
N GLU A 186 -10.89 -3.50 4.37
CA GLU A 186 -11.21 -2.64 3.22
C GLU A 186 -12.44 -1.77 3.48
N ARG A 187 -13.47 -2.35 4.13
CA ARG A 187 -14.66 -1.59 4.49
C ARG A 187 -14.35 -0.51 5.51
N ILE A 188 -13.50 -0.79 6.48
CA ILE A 188 -13.05 0.19 7.48
C ILE A 188 -12.27 1.31 6.79
N LYS A 189 -11.27 1.00 5.96
CA LYS A 189 -10.49 1.99 5.19
C LYS A 189 -11.38 2.87 4.30
N GLN A 190 -12.41 2.28 3.67
CA GLN A 190 -13.38 3.05 2.91
C GLN A 190 -14.19 4.02 3.78
N LEU A 191 -14.61 3.61 4.98
CA LEU A 191 -15.31 4.47 5.93
C LEU A 191 -14.42 5.58 6.46
N GLU A 192 -13.16 5.28 6.78
CA GLU A 192 -12.15 6.26 7.18
C GLU A 192 -11.95 7.31 6.09
N SER A 193 -11.73 6.87 4.85
CA SER A 193 -11.59 7.75 3.69
C SER A 193 -12.85 8.60 3.45
N ASP A 194 -14.06 8.01 3.62
CA ASP A 194 -15.33 8.73 3.46
C ASP A 194 -15.54 9.80 4.58
N THR A 195 -14.91 9.66 5.74
CA THR A 195 -15.10 10.55 6.90
C THR A 195 -13.94 11.52 7.15
N GLY A 196 -12.79 11.26 6.56
CA GLY A 196 -11.59 12.09 6.73
C GLY A 196 -10.41 11.49 5.98
N SER A 197 -9.50 10.82 6.70
CA SER A 197 -8.30 10.17 6.15
C SER A 197 -8.20 8.74 6.68
N VAL A 198 -7.60 7.85 5.88
CA VAL A 198 -7.20 6.52 6.36
C VAL A 198 -6.14 6.65 7.48
N ILE A 199 -6.23 5.79 8.49
CA ILE A 199 -5.30 5.81 9.62
C ILE A 199 -3.96 5.17 9.23
N CYS A 200 -4.02 4.07 8.46
CA CYS A 200 -2.84 3.36 7.98
C CYS A 200 -2.92 3.12 6.49
N ALA A 201 -1.81 3.25 5.78
CA ALA A 201 -1.75 2.87 4.39
C ALA A 201 -1.90 1.34 4.21
N SER A 202 -2.23 0.90 3.01
CA SER A 202 -2.23 -0.53 2.68
C SER A 202 -0.80 -0.96 2.38
N GLY A 203 -0.22 -1.85 3.19
CA GLY A 203 1.14 -2.34 3.01
C GLY A 203 1.41 -3.01 1.65
N SER A 204 0.35 -3.47 0.96
CA SER A 204 0.46 -4.13 -0.35
C SER A 204 0.61 -3.18 -1.53
N ALA A 205 -0.08 -2.01 -1.49
CA ALA A 205 0.05 -0.96 -2.50
C ALA A 205 -0.51 0.37 -1.97
N PHE A 206 0.29 1.42 -1.99
CA PHE A 206 -0.14 2.79 -1.72
C PHE A 206 0.71 3.79 -2.51
N ALA A 207 0.14 4.95 -2.77
CA ALA A 207 0.80 6.07 -3.43
C ALA A 207 0.83 7.28 -2.50
N VAL A 208 1.94 7.99 -2.48
CA VAL A 208 2.13 9.16 -1.62
C VAL A 208 2.83 10.28 -2.39
N ARG A 209 2.48 11.55 -2.12
CA ARG A 209 3.28 12.67 -2.61
C ARG A 209 4.67 12.62 -2.02
N ARG A 210 5.70 12.58 -2.86
CA ARG A 210 7.10 12.41 -2.43
C ARG A 210 7.53 13.45 -1.38
N HIS A 211 7.11 14.71 -1.52
CA HIS A 211 7.47 15.78 -0.59
C HIS A 211 6.82 15.68 0.80
N LEU A 212 5.73 14.89 0.94
CA LEU A 212 5.08 14.65 2.22
C LEU A 212 5.67 13.43 2.95
N ARG A 213 6.34 12.54 2.21
CA ARG A 213 6.93 11.36 2.81
C ARG A 213 8.12 11.73 3.70
N ARG A 214 8.11 11.23 4.92
CA ARG A 214 9.23 11.30 5.85
C ARG A 214 9.94 9.94 5.92
N PRO A 215 11.27 9.91 6.11
CA PRO A 215 11.95 8.65 6.39
C PRO A 215 11.33 7.97 7.61
N VAL A 216 11.03 6.68 7.48
CA VAL A 216 10.55 5.85 8.59
C VAL A 216 11.76 5.26 9.31
N PRO A 217 11.81 5.24 10.65
CA PRO A 217 12.86 4.53 11.37
C PRO A 217 12.95 3.07 10.95
N ASP A 218 14.16 2.52 10.80
CA ASP A 218 14.39 1.18 10.23
C ASP A 218 13.80 0.04 11.10
N ASP A 219 13.52 0.31 12.37
CA ASP A 219 12.96 -0.61 13.36
C ASP A 219 11.41 -0.56 13.46
N VAL A 220 10.77 0.25 12.61
CA VAL A 220 9.30 0.43 12.62
C VAL A 220 8.69 -0.10 11.32
N SER A 221 7.45 -0.60 11.42
CA SER A 221 6.69 -1.04 10.24
C SER A 221 6.35 0.15 9.34
N ASP A 222 6.58 -0.04 8.04
CA ASP A 222 6.45 0.99 7.00
C ASP A 222 5.01 1.52 6.82
N ASP A 223 4.01 0.69 7.05
CA ASP A 223 2.58 1.00 6.85
C ASP A 223 1.95 1.82 7.99
N LEU A 224 2.63 1.94 9.14
CA LEU A 224 2.15 2.71 10.30
C LEU A 224 2.65 4.16 10.34
N HIS A 225 3.61 4.54 9.51
CA HIS A 225 4.31 5.83 9.58
C HIS A 225 4.25 6.67 8.28
N ILE A 226 3.23 6.46 7.48
CA ILE A 226 3.05 7.17 6.19
C ILE A 226 2.16 8.38 6.38
#